data_a46f72feefd314e70b8f82adbbc0b0f1
#
_entry.id   a46f72feefd314e70b8f82adbbc0b0f1
#
_cell.length_a   1.000
_cell.length_b   1.000
_cell.length_c   1.000
_cell.angle_alpha   90.00
_cell.angle_beta   90.00
_cell.angle_gamma   90.00
#
_symmetry.space_group_name_H-M   'P 1'
#
loop_
_entity.id
_entity.type
_entity.pdbx_description
1 polymer ?
#
loop_
_entity_poly.entity_id
_entity_poly.type
_entity_poly.pdbx_seq_one_letter_code
_entity_poly.pdbx_strand_id
1 'polypeptide(L)'
;DNMGAIFRNAAAFGADAVIMDRTCCDPLYRKAIRVSVGAALKVPFARGDSAGAVVDALEAQRFQVLALSPAGKQAIEDIERAPRSALLLGAEGPGLPEALLSRLPSVRIPMRVDFDSLNVATAAAIALHRLWRP
;
A
#
# COMPACT_ATOMS: atom_id res chain seq x y z
N ASP A 1 -5.46 13.74 -4.68
CA ASP A 1 -4.81 13.48 -3.42
C ASP A 1 -4.64 11.98 -3.19
N ASN A 2 -3.42 11.55 -2.89
CA ASN A 2 -3.10 10.12 -2.77
C ASN A 2 -3.79 9.45 -1.59
N MET A 3 -3.91 10.13 -0.46
CA MET A 3 -4.53 9.54 0.73
C MET A 3 -5.98 9.16 0.46
N GLY A 4 -6.75 10.08 -0.08
CA GLY A 4 -8.15 9.81 -0.42
C GLY A 4 -8.30 8.72 -1.46
N ALA A 5 -7.48 8.74 -2.51
CA ALA A 5 -7.51 7.73 -3.56
C ALA A 5 -7.13 6.35 -3.01
N ILE A 6 -6.16 6.26 -2.10
CA ILE A 6 -5.78 5.00 -1.47
C ILE A 6 -6.94 4.43 -0.66
N PHE A 7 -7.63 5.25 0.13
CA PHE A 7 -8.81 4.79 0.87
C PHE A 7 -9.93 4.31 -0.05
N ARG A 8 -10.14 5.02 -1.16
CA ARG A 8 -11.13 4.60 -2.15
C ARG A 8 -10.78 3.23 -2.75
N ASN A 9 -9.52 3.02 -3.10
CA ASN A 9 -9.04 1.73 -3.62
C ASN A 9 -9.17 0.63 -2.57
N ALA A 10 -8.83 0.93 -1.33
CA ALA A 10 -8.95 -0.02 -0.23
C ALA A 10 -10.40 -0.49 -0.05
N ALA A 11 -11.34 0.44 -0.10
CA ALA A 11 -12.76 0.11 -0.02
C ALA A 11 -13.22 -0.73 -1.22
N ALA A 12 -12.80 -0.35 -2.42
CA ALA A 12 -13.20 -1.04 -3.64
C ALA A 12 -12.73 -2.49 -3.68
N PHE A 13 -11.54 -2.75 -3.17
CA PHE A 13 -10.93 -4.09 -3.24
C PHE A 13 -10.89 -4.81 -1.90
N GLY A 14 -11.75 -4.40 -0.97
CA GLY A 14 -12.01 -5.15 0.25
C GLY A 14 -10.86 -5.23 1.24
N ALA A 15 -9.99 -4.22 1.27
CA ALA A 15 -8.97 -4.17 2.31
C ALA A 15 -9.64 -3.99 3.69
N ASP A 16 -9.18 -4.72 4.68
CA ASP A 16 -9.77 -4.68 6.01
C ASP A 16 -9.44 -3.40 6.76
N ALA A 17 -8.28 -2.81 6.48
CA ALA A 17 -7.84 -1.59 7.16
C ALA A 17 -6.71 -0.92 6.37
N VAL A 18 -6.48 0.35 6.68
CA VAL A 18 -5.32 1.10 6.23
C VAL A 18 -4.49 1.48 7.45
N ILE A 19 -3.20 1.19 7.41
CA ILE A 19 -2.28 1.55 8.49
C ILE A 19 -1.28 2.56 7.96
N MET A 20 -1.09 3.64 8.71
CA MET A 20 -0.22 4.75 8.32
C MET A 20 0.89 4.92 9.34
N ASP A 21 2.03 5.44 8.91
CA ASP A 21 3.03 5.91 9.86
C ASP A 21 2.69 7.35 10.33
N ARG A 22 3.50 7.88 11.25
CA ARG A 22 3.23 9.19 11.83
C ARG A 22 3.36 10.35 10.84
N THR A 23 4.05 10.14 9.72
CA THR A 23 4.29 11.20 8.73
C THR A 23 3.18 11.34 7.70
N CYS A 24 2.26 10.39 7.65
CA CYS A 24 1.14 10.46 6.72
C CYS A 24 0.17 11.57 7.12
N CYS A 25 -0.45 12.19 6.12
CA CYS A 25 -1.47 13.19 6.40
C CYS A 25 -2.73 12.54 7.01
N ASP A 26 -3.58 13.37 7.59
CA ASP A 26 -4.82 12.91 8.21
C ASP A 26 -5.81 12.47 7.11
N PRO A 27 -6.29 11.21 7.11
CA PRO A 27 -7.27 10.77 6.12
C PRO A 27 -8.64 11.45 6.28
N LEU A 28 -8.90 12.05 7.43
CA LEU A 28 -10.17 12.72 7.71
C LEU A 28 -10.18 14.21 7.36
N TYR A 29 -9.10 14.73 6.75
CA TYR A 29 -9.18 16.09 6.30
C TYR A 29 -10.08 16.19 5.07
N ARG A 30 -10.64 17.38 4.86
CA ARG A 30 -11.75 17.62 3.94
C ARG A 30 -11.51 17.08 2.53
N LYS A 31 -10.34 17.36 1.96
CA LYS A 31 -9.99 16.91 0.60
C LYS A 31 -9.90 15.39 0.50
N ALA A 32 -9.31 14.75 1.51
CA ALA A 32 -9.19 13.29 1.52
C ALA A 32 -10.55 12.62 1.58
N ILE A 33 -11.45 13.12 2.42
CA ILE A 33 -12.83 12.60 2.50
C ILE A 33 -13.53 12.71 1.16
N ARG A 34 -13.41 13.85 0.51
CA ARG A 34 -14.05 14.09 -0.79
C ARG A 34 -13.45 13.22 -1.89
N VAL A 35 -12.14 13.15 -2.00
CA VAL A 35 -11.44 12.34 -3.01
C VAL A 35 -11.71 10.85 -2.81
N SER A 36 -11.84 10.40 -1.56
CA SER A 36 -12.16 9.01 -1.25
C SER A 36 -13.60 8.63 -1.51
N VAL A 37 -14.46 9.60 -1.87
CA VAL A 37 -15.91 9.39 -2.01
C VAL A 37 -16.50 8.83 -0.70
N GLY A 38 -16.01 9.32 0.43
CA GLY A 38 -16.44 8.90 1.75
C GLY A 38 -15.79 7.61 2.28
N ALA A 39 -14.94 6.96 1.51
CA ALA A 39 -14.29 5.71 1.97
C ALA A 39 -13.42 5.94 3.22
N ALA A 40 -12.82 7.13 3.36
CA ALA A 40 -12.05 7.48 4.55
C ALA A 40 -12.89 7.43 5.84
N LEU A 41 -14.19 7.53 5.74
CA LEU A 41 -15.12 7.44 6.87
C LEU A 41 -15.56 5.99 7.14
N LYS A 42 -15.29 5.08 6.23
CA LYS A 42 -15.79 3.70 6.31
C LYS A 42 -14.69 2.67 6.55
N VAL A 43 -13.53 2.83 5.90
CA VAL A 43 -12.43 1.88 6.04
C VAL A 43 -11.73 2.14 7.37
N PRO A 44 -11.60 1.15 8.24
CA PRO A 44 -10.86 1.32 9.49
C PRO A 44 -9.41 1.72 9.22
N PHE A 45 -8.88 2.59 10.06
CA PHE A 45 -7.46 2.94 9.94
C PHE A 45 -6.80 3.09 11.32
N ALA A 46 -5.49 2.95 11.33
CA ALA A 46 -4.67 3.13 12.51
C ALA A 46 -3.37 3.82 12.11
N ARG A 47 -2.71 4.41 13.09
CA ARG A 47 -1.44 5.10 12.90
C ARG A 47 -0.38 4.47 13.79
N GLY A 48 0.73 4.03 13.17
CA GLY A 48 1.89 3.52 13.88
C GLY A 48 2.99 4.57 13.96
N ASP A 49 4.03 4.28 14.75
CA ASP A 49 5.14 5.22 14.94
C ASP A 49 6.00 5.38 13.69
N SER A 50 6.32 4.26 13.04
CA SER A 50 7.15 4.26 11.84
C SER A 50 6.75 3.10 10.95
N ALA A 51 7.15 3.16 9.68
CA ALA A 51 6.91 2.05 8.75
C ALA A 51 7.56 0.76 9.27
N GLY A 52 8.78 0.84 9.80
CA GLY A 52 9.46 -0.32 10.36
C GLY A 52 8.72 -0.94 11.53
N ALA A 53 8.20 -0.13 12.45
CA ALA A 53 7.43 -0.61 13.58
C ALA A 53 6.12 -1.29 13.13
N VAL A 54 5.46 -0.70 12.15
CA VAL A 54 4.23 -1.29 11.58
C VAL A 54 4.53 -2.64 10.93
N VAL A 55 5.60 -2.71 10.15
CA VAL A 55 6.02 -3.97 9.50
C VAL A 55 6.34 -5.03 10.55
N ASP A 56 7.08 -4.67 11.61
CA ASP A 56 7.39 -5.60 12.69
C ASP A 56 6.12 -6.16 13.34
N ALA A 57 5.14 -5.30 13.61
CA ALA A 57 3.87 -5.71 14.20
C ALA A 57 3.09 -6.65 13.27
N LEU A 58 3.06 -6.35 11.98
CA LEU A 58 2.38 -7.19 11.00
C LEU A 58 3.05 -8.56 10.87
N GLU A 59 4.37 -8.59 10.81
CA GLU A 59 5.12 -9.85 10.73
C GLU A 59 4.92 -10.70 11.98
N ALA A 60 4.87 -10.06 13.15
CA ALA A 60 4.59 -10.77 14.41
C ALA A 60 3.20 -11.43 14.39
N GLN A 61 2.25 -10.88 13.66
CA GLN A 61 0.92 -11.46 13.47
C GLN A 61 0.83 -12.34 12.20
N ARG A 62 1.96 -12.72 11.65
CA ARG A 62 2.08 -13.61 10.49
C ARG A 62 1.44 -13.07 9.21
N PHE A 63 1.51 -11.77 9.01
CA PHE A 63 1.12 -11.16 7.74
C PHE A 63 2.25 -11.32 6.72
N GLN A 64 1.88 -11.63 5.49
CA GLN A 64 2.76 -11.48 4.34
C GLN A 64 2.78 -9.99 3.99
N VAL A 65 3.91 -9.32 4.19
CA VAL A 65 4.05 -7.91 3.85
C VAL A 65 4.76 -7.81 2.51
N LEU A 66 4.07 -7.26 1.52
CA LEU A 66 4.59 -7.11 0.16
C LEU A 66 4.94 -5.65 -0.08
N ALA A 67 6.22 -5.38 -0.31
CA ALA A 67 6.69 -4.02 -0.60
C ALA A 67 6.52 -3.72 -2.09
N LEU A 68 5.67 -2.75 -2.41
CA LEU A 68 5.42 -2.35 -3.80
C LEU A 68 6.48 -1.34 -4.24
N SER A 69 7.23 -1.68 -5.28
CA SER A 69 8.31 -0.84 -5.80
C SER A 69 8.49 -1.10 -7.29
N PRO A 70 8.81 -0.05 -8.08
CA PRO A 70 9.16 -0.26 -9.50
C PRO A 70 10.35 -1.22 -9.68
N ALA A 71 11.24 -1.28 -8.68
CA ALA A 71 12.39 -2.18 -8.68
C ALA A 71 12.12 -3.50 -7.94
N GLY A 72 10.87 -3.84 -7.71
CA GLY A 72 10.50 -5.07 -7.03
C GLY A 72 11.07 -6.31 -7.70
N LYS A 73 11.46 -7.28 -6.89
CA LYS A 73 12.14 -8.49 -7.38
C LYS A 73 11.22 -9.42 -8.16
N GLN A 74 9.94 -9.37 -7.89
CA GLN A 74 8.96 -10.28 -8.48
C GLN A 74 7.80 -9.48 -9.07
N ALA A 75 7.29 -9.91 -10.23
CA ALA A 75 6.12 -9.30 -10.81
C ALA A 75 4.89 -9.58 -9.96
N ILE A 76 4.00 -8.61 -9.81
CA ILE A 76 2.81 -8.74 -8.95
C ILE A 76 1.91 -9.91 -9.38
N GLU A 77 1.83 -10.20 -10.67
CA GLU A 77 1.02 -11.30 -11.18
C GLU A 77 1.56 -12.68 -10.81
N ASP A 78 2.83 -12.78 -10.41
CA ASP A 78 3.47 -14.04 -10.03
C ASP A 78 3.40 -14.31 -8.53
N ILE A 79 2.83 -13.37 -7.75
CA ILE A 79 2.74 -13.52 -6.31
C ILE A 79 1.57 -14.42 -5.94
N GLU A 80 1.86 -15.36 -5.05
CA GLU A 80 0.84 -16.16 -4.38
C GLU A 80 0.45 -15.47 -3.08
N ARG A 81 -0.79 -15.00 -3.02
CA ARG A 81 -1.28 -14.25 -1.88
C ARG A 81 -1.54 -15.16 -0.69
N ALA A 82 -0.93 -14.84 0.45
CA ALA A 82 -1.24 -15.48 1.73
C ALA A 82 -2.60 -14.99 2.27
N PRO A 83 -3.26 -15.77 3.14
CA PRO A 83 -4.54 -15.35 3.74
C PRO A 83 -4.46 -14.03 4.48
N ARG A 84 -3.33 -13.79 5.19
CA ARG A 84 -3.04 -12.52 5.83
C ARG A 84 -1.99 -11.79 5.02
N SER A 85 -2.39 -10.78 4.29
CA SER A 85 -1.48 -10.03 3.42
C SER A 85 -1.62 -8.55 3.66
N ALA A 86 -0.51 -7.84 3.54
CA ALA A 86 -0.47 -6.39 3.60
C ALA A 86 0.38 -5.86 2.44
N LEU A 87 -0.08 -4.80 1.82
CA LEU A 87 0.63 -4.12 0.76
C LEU A 87 1.28 -2.86 1.34
N LEU A 88 2.59 -2.76 1.24
CA LEU A 88 3.34 -1.61 1.72
C LEU A 88 3.62 -0.65 0.58
N LEU A 89 3.19 0.60 0.76
CA LEU A 89 3.33 1.67 -0.22
C LEU A 89 4.35 2.69 0.26
N GLY A 90 5.19 3.18 -0.64
CA GLY A 90 6.15 4.21 -0.33
C GLY A 90 5.62 5.61 -0.56
N ALA A 91 6.37 6.61 -0.09
CA ALA A 91 6.09 8.00 -0.35
C ALA A 91 6.40 8.34 -1.82
N GLU A 92 5.70 9.32 -2.34
CA GLU A 92 6.02 9.89 -3.65
C GLU A 92 7.44 10.45 -3.66
N GLY A 93 8.15 10.25 -4.75
CA GLY A 93 9.55 10.67 -4.90
C GLY A 93 10.51 9.64 -4.34
N PRO A 94 10.81 9.63 -3.03
CA PRO A 94 11.82 8.71 -2.49
C PRO A 94 11.39 7.25 -2.48
N GLY A 95 10.09 6.95 -2.49
CA GLY A 95 9.61 5.58 -2.40
C GLY A 95 9.83 4.97 -1.02
N LEU A 96 9.99 3.65 -0.96
CA LEU A 96 10.23 2.93 0.29
C LEU A 96 11.71 3.01 0.69
N PRO A 97 12.00 3.05 2.01
CA PRO A 97 13.37 2.97 2.50
C PRO A 97 14.05 1.68 2.03
N GLU A 98 15.33 1.79 1.67
CA GLU A 98 16.12 0.64 1.20
C GLU A 98 16.15 -0.49 2.24
N ALA A 99 16.21 -0.14 3.52
CA ALA A 99 16.22 -1.14 4.59
C ALA A 99 14.97 -2.03 4.58
N LEU A 100 13.81 -1.48 4.25
CA LEU A 100 12.58 -2.25 4.12
C LEU A 100 12.55 -3.05 2.84
N LEU A 101 12.99 -2.48 1.72
CA LEU A 101 13.04 -3.17 0.44
C LEU A 101 13.95 -4.39 0.45
N SER A 102 15.09 -4.31 1.15
CA SER A 102 16.02 -5.44 1.23
C SER A 102 15.55 -6.54 2.17
N ARG A 103 14.68 -6.22 3.13
CA ARG A 103 14.18 -7.15 4.14
C ARG A 103 12.90 -7.87 3.72
N LEU A 104 12.04 -7.20 2.94
CA LEU A 104 10.70 -7.69 2.61
C LEU A 104 10.65 -8.27 1.20
N PRO A 105 9.73 -9.22 0.96
CA PRO A 105 9.37 -9.55 -0.41
C PRO A 105 8.93 -8.28 -1.14
N SER A 106 9.53 -8.02 -2.29
CA SER A 106 9.19 -6.84 -3.07
C SER A 106 8.53 -7.24 -4.38
N VAL A 107 7.52 -6.49 -4.74
CA VAL A 107 6.74 -6.74 -5.95
C VAL A 107 6.73 -5.51 -6.84
N ARG A 108 6.69 -5.74 -8.14
CA ARG A 108 6.59 -4.66 -9.13
C ARG A 108 5.38 -4.87 -10.02
N ILE A 109 4.87 -3.78 -10.54
CA ILE A 109 3.93 -3.80 -11.66
C ILE A 109 4.78 -3.68 -12.92
N PRO A 110 4.80 -4.70 -13.79
CA PRO A 110 5.58 -4.62 -15.03
C PRO A 110 5.14 -3.43 -15.87
N MET A 111 6.12 -2.66 -16.34
CA MET A 111 5.92 -1.46 -17.16
C MET A 111 6.92 -1.45 -18.31
N ARG A 112 6.72 -0.52 -19.24
CA ARG A 112 7.71 -0.30 -20.29
C ARG A 112 9.04 0.09 -19.66
N VAL A 113 10.13 -0.37 -20.28
CA VAL A 113 11.48 -0.19 -19.74
C VAL A 113 11.93 1.27 -19.67
N ASP A 114 11.30 2.16 -20.41
CA ASP A 114 11.63 3.58 -20.47
C ASP A 114 10.81 4.43 -19.49
N PHE A 115 10.02 3.80 -18.61
CA PHE A 115 9.23 4.49 -17.59
C PHE A 115 9.67 4.08 -16.21
N ASP A 116 9.72 5.07 -15.29
CA ASP A 116 10.27 4.87 -13.94
C ASP A 116 9.23 4.41 -12.93
N SER A 117 8.03 4.98 -12.96
CA SER A 117 7.03 4.69 -11.93
C SER A 117 5.64 5.14 -12.35
N LEU A 118 4.65 4.68 -11.59
CA LEU A 118 3.27 5.16 -11.63
C LEU A 118 3.00 6.01 -10.40
N ASN A 119 1.95 6.82 -10.46
CA ASN A 119 1.40 7.46 -9.26
C ASN A 119 1.11 6.37 -8.21
N VAL A 120 1.42 6.64 -6.94
CA VAL A 120 1.32 5.64 -5.88
C VAL A 120 -0.11 5.10 -5.72
N ALA A 121 -1.12 5.94 -5.83
CA ALA A 121 -2.51 5.49 -5.71
C ALA A 121 -2.92 4.62 -6.91
N THR A 122 -2.45 4.94 -8.10
CA THR A 122 -2.68 4.13 -9.29
C THR A 122 -2.01 2.77 -9.16
N ALA A 123 -0.77 2.74 -8.72
CA ALA A 123 -0.04 1.50 -8.47
C ALA A 123 -0.73 0.67 -7.39
N ALA A 124 -1.19 1.31 -6.33
CA ALA A 124 -1.94 0.65 -5.25
C ALA A 124 -3.22 0.00 -5.78
N ALA A 125 -3.96 0.68 -6.65
CA ALA A 125 -5.19 0.13 -7.23
C ALA A 125 -4.92 -1.14 -8.03
N ILE A 126 -3.89 -1.12 -8.86
CA ILE A 126 -3.52 -2.29 -9.67
C ILE A 126 -3.11 -3.46 -8.77
N ALA A 127 -2.26 -3.18 -7.78
CA ALA A 127 -1.79 -4.22 -6.87
C ALA A 127 -2.91 -4.79 -6.01
N LEU A 128 -3.78 -3.95 -5.47
CA LEU A 128 -4.93 -4.39 -4.67
C LEU A 128 -5.89 -5.22 -5.51
N HIS A 129 -6.16 -4.81 -6.74
CA HIS A 129 -7.00 -5.59 -7.64
C HIS A 129 -6.43 -6.99 -7.86
N ARG A 130 -5.12 -7.08 -8.07
CA ARG A 130 -4.45 -8.36 -8.28
C ARG A 130 -4.52 -9.26 -7.03
N LEU A 131 -4.46 -8.63 -5.84
CA LEU A 131 -4.47 -9.37 -4.56
C LEU A 131 -5.88 -9.65 -4.03
N TRP A 132 -6.89 -8.96 -4.53
CA TRP A 132 -8.26 -9.10 -4.05
C TRP A 132 -8.79 -10.51 -4.29
N ARG A 133 -9.54 -11.01 -3.30
CA ARG A 133 -10.26 -12.29 -3.37
C ARG A 133 -11.71 -12.02 -2.98
N PRO A 134 -12.64 -12.18 -3.91
CA PRO A 134 -14.07 -12.02 -3.59
C PRO A 134 -14.56 -13.12 -2.65
#